data_4b6a9b4e63dde60f0150c877b12608ed
#
_entry.id   4b6a9b4e63dde60f0150c877b12608ed
#
_cell.length_a   1.000
_cell.length_b   1.000
_cell.length_c   1.000
_cell.angle_alpha   90.00
_cell.angle_beta   90.00
_cell.angle_gamma   90.00
#
_symmetry.space_group_name_H-M   'P 1'
#
loop_
_entity.id
_entity.type
_entity.pdbx_description
1 polymer ?
#
loop_
_entity_poly.entity_id
_entity_poly.type
_entity_poly.pdbx_seq_one_letter_code
_entity_poly.pdbx_strand_id
1 'polypeptide(L)'
;MDNLRGEEAVHAKLFSGQQSVTFLLSILLLGLSQPTWAVDVNGFTFSGDVRTGWVQYDFNNPDGDPDINKGHKDSQGWYIVPKVSLLTPSYNNFSGKITLAGATDFGLNDPDKESRNFVFDPVENKSFAILQELYIEWQTEQHQALIGRKEYVTPMIDADDWYMLANSFAMGVYDNRHFNNTSLKAGYFAEMAGVWDSGANGTEFHSMSDASFVPQARKDEADDKGVYFAAVDYNNDVHHAQVWNYYADELYNTLFAQYDFIRGNDNFNYDIGAQFIDFSEVGKLKSSDTEIDYSIYSLRYDAGWGNGISIATGAAKYTDGGGANETLGAWGGYPYFANGMIYHFFEAGSLQNAASYKLQVGYDFKRQSPDKLGIYLRHTRYDLDPKYSHSSDGEGQDLLTMTGLQVKYKFLRGGYFTGTYEQHHIDDEPTTWALRLIGGFTF
;
A
#
# COMPACT_ATOMS: atom_id res chain seq x y z
N MET A 1 -11.43 -41.98 5.23
CA MET A 1 -10.04 -42.05 5.74
C MET A 1 -9.18 -40.91 5.14
N ASP A 2 -9.73 -40.08 4.25
CA ASP A 2 -8.97 -39.05 3.52
C ASP A 2 -8.98 -37.64 4.17
N ASN A 3 -9.85 -37.43 5.17
CA ASN A 3 -9.91 -36.13 5.85
C ASN A 3 -8.84 -35.88 6.94
N LEU A 4 -8.08 -36.90 7.32
CA LEU A 4 -7.03 -36.78 8.37
C LEU A 4 -5.65 -36.42 7.79
N ARG A 5 -5.45 -36.54 6.46
CA ARG A 5 -4.17 -36.17 5.84
C ARG A 5 -4.00 -34.66 5.59
N GLY A 6 -5.11 -33.95 5.47
CA GLY A 6 -5.09 -32.48 5.27
C GLY A 6 -4.66 -31.70 6.53
N GLU A 7 -5.08 -32.14 7.71
CA GLU A 7 -4.75 -31.47 8.98
C GLU A 7 -3.27 -31.66 9.38
N GLU A 8 -2.68 -32.84 9.12
CA GLU A 8 -1.24 -33.04 9.40
C GLU A 8 -0.33 -32.23 8.50
N ALA A 9 -0.71 -31.94 7.26
CA ALA A 9 0.06 -31.14 6.34
C ALA A 9 0.06 -29.64 6.73
N VAL A 10 -1.06 -29.13 7.26
CA VAL A 10 -1.15 -27.75 7.76
C VAL A 10 -0.31 -27.56 9.03
N HIS A 11 -0.31 -28.53 9.94
CA HIS A 11 0.54 -28.49 11.14
C HIS A 11 2.04 -28.58 10.80
N ALA A 12 2.44 -29.35 9.80
CA ALA A 12 3.85 -29.47 9.40
C ALA A 12 4.37 -28.17 8.72
N LYS A 13 3.52 -27.46 7.94
CA LYS A 13 3.88 -26.16 7.33
C LYS A 13 4.05 -25.06 8.38
N LEU A 14 3.23 -25.04 9.44
CA LEU A 14 3.38 -24.07 10.55
C LEU A 14 4.68 -24.27 11.36
N PHE A 15 5.16 -25.50 11.49
CA PHE A 15 6.37 -25.81 12.27
C PHE A 15 7.68 -25.50 11.52
N SER A 16 7.70 -25.47 10.18
CA SER A 16 8.89 -25.08 9.43
C SER A 16 9.23 -23.57 9.56
N GLY A 17 8.25 -22.75 9.95
CA GLY A 17 8.42 -21.33 10.26
C GLY A 17 9.02 -21.02 11.65
N GLN A 18 9.18 -22.03 12.51
CA GLN A 18 9.59 -21.83 13.91
C GLN A 18 11.01 -21.25 14.06
N GLN A 19 11.93 -21.55 13.15
CA GLN A 19 13.29 -20.98 13.16
C GLN A 19 13.28 -19.50 12.75
N SER A 20 12.42 -19.13 11.79
CA SER A 20 12.28 -17.75 11.32
C SER A 20 11.63 -16.84 12.37
N VAL A 21 10.64 -17.33 13.10
CA VAL A 21 9.98 -16.62 14.21
C VAL A 21 10.96 -16.40 15.37
N THR A 22 11.79 -17.37 15.68
CA THR A 22 12.80 -17.27 16.75
C THR A 22 13.89 -16.25 16.39
N PHE A 23 14.28 -16.17 15.11
CA PHE A 23 15.28 -15.22 14.64
C PHE A 23 14.72 -13.78 14.60
N LEU A 24 13.46 -13.61 14.16
CA LEU A 24 12.71 -12.34 14.24
C LEU A 24 12.65 -11.81 15.68
N LEU A 25 12.30 -12.67 16.63
CA LEU A 25 12.27 -12.34 18.06
C LEU A 25 13.66 -11.96 18.58
N SER A 26 14.72 -12.59 18.09
CA SER A 26 16.11 -12.31 18.51
C SER A 26 16.60 -10.95 18.02
N ILE A 27 16.30 -10.57 16.78
CA ILE A 27 16.64 -9.24 16.23
C ILE A 27 15.81 -8.15 16.93
N LEU A 28 14.53 -8.40 17.20
CA LEU A 28 13.69 -7.49 17.98
C LEU A 28 14.26 -7.26 19.40
N LEU A 29 14.75 -8.31 20.05
CA LEU A 29 15.33 -8.26 21.38
C LEU A 29 16.70 -7.54 21.41
N LEU A 30 17.52 -7.66 20.36
CA LEU A 30 18.78 -6.93 20.24
C LEU A 30 18.57 -5.43 20.02
N GLY A 31 17.52 -5.03 19.29
CA GLY A 31 17.13 -3.62 19.10
C GLY A 31 16.62 -2.93 20.37
N LEU A 32 16.14 -3.68 21.37
CA LEU A 32 15.59 -3.15 22.62
C LEU A 32 16.65 -2.60 23.60
N SER A 33 17.95 -2.85 23.36
CA SER A 33 19.02 -2.51 24.31
C SER A 33 19.66 -1.13 24.10
N GLN A 34 19.36 -0.44 23.00
CA GLN A 34 19.95 0.87 22.67
C GLN A 34 18.88 1.99 22.61
N PRO A 35 19.21 3.22 23.06
CA PRO A 35 18.31 4.35 22.87
C PRO A 35 18.25 4.71 21.38
N THR A 36 17.03 4.90 20.88
CA THR A 36 16.74 5.27 19.50
C THR A 36 16.67 6.78 19.38
N TRP A 37 17.74 7.37 18.92
CA TRP A 37 17.79 8.82 18.72
C TRP A 37 18.38 9.08 17.33
N ALA A 38 17.65 9.87 16.51
CA ALA A 38 18.29 10.53 15.40
C ALA A 38 19.49 11.33 15.94
N VAL A 39 20.65 11.18 15.32
CA VAL A 39 21.88 11.84 15.77
C VAL A 39 22.01 13.17 15.03
N ASP A 40 21.94 14.28 15.75
CA ASP A 40 22.25 15.59 15.21
C ASP A 40 23.73 15.91 15.40
N VAL A 41 24.42 16.20 14.29
CA VAL A 41 25.82 16.62 14.29
C VAL A 41 25.93 17.91 13.47
N ASN A 42 26.13 19.04 14.13
CA ASN A 42 26.24 20.35 13.51
C ASN A 42 25.02 20.73 12.63
N GLY A 43 23.82 20.32 13.07
CA GLY A 43 22.58 20.56 12.34
C GLY A 43 22.27 19.56 11.22
N PHE A 44 23.16 18.58 10.98
CA PHE A 44 22.84 17.42 10.13
C PHE A 44 22.18 16.34 10.97
N THR A 45 21.02 15.87 10.52
CA THR A 45 20.27 14.82 11.21
C THR A 45 20.49 13.48 10.51
N PHE A 46 21.10 12.55 11.22
CA PHE A 46 21.21 11.14 10.82
C PHE A 46 20.06 10.36 11.42
N SER A 47 19.35 9.63 10.60
CA SER A 47 18.25 8.77 11.03
C SER A 47 18.21 7.51 10.20
N GLY A 48 17.51 6.51 10.68
CA GLY A 48 17.36 5.29 9.94
C GLY A 48 16.22 4.43 10.47
N ASP A 49 15.97 3.37 9.73
CA ASP A 49 14.99 2.37 10.10
C ASP A 49 15.49 1.01 9.59
N VAL A 50 15.25 -0.01 10.37
CA VAL A 50 15.51 -1.39 9.97
C VAL A 50 14.22 -2.15 10.18
N ARG A 51 13.71 -2.72 9.11
CA ARG A 51 12.54 -3.59 9.12
C ARG A 51 12.96 -5.02 8.84
N THR A 52 12.23 -5.95 9.42
CA THR A 52 12.35 -7.36 9.09
C THR A 52 10.97 -7.97 9.07
N GLY A 53 10.71 -8.87 8.15
CA GLY A 53 9.40 -9.45 8.02
C GLY A 53 9.40 -10.80 7.34
N TRP A 54 8.36 -11.56 7.67
CA TRP A 54 7.94 -12.76 6.98
C TRP A 54 6.64 -12.48 6.27
N VAL A 55 6.59 -12.79 4.97
CA VAL A 55 5.40 -12.69 4.15
C VAL A 55 5.14 -14.05 3.51
N GLN A 56 3.90 -14.51 3.60
CA GLN A 56 3.47 -15.77 3.01
C GLN A 56 2.11 -15.59 2.35
N TYR A 57 2.00 -16.11 1.13
CA TYR A 57 0.75 -16.20 0.38
C TYR A 57 0.52 -17.67 0.04
N ASP A 58 -0.67 -18.17 0.32
CA ASP A 58 -1.11 -19.52 -0.01
C ASP A 58 -2.34 -19.41 -0.93
N PHE A 59 -2.14 -19.69 -2.18
CA PHE A 59 -3.18 -19.68 -3.22
C PHE A 59 -3.77 -21.06 -3.44
N ASN A 60 -3.40 -22.08 -2.63
CA ASN A 60 -3.67 -23.48 -2.88
C ASN A 60 -3.20 -23.94 -4.27
N ASN A 61 -2.15 -23.32 -4.78
CA ASN A 61 -1.61 -23.56 -6.11
C ASN A 61 -0.07 -23.64 -6.08
N PRO A 62 0.51 -24.71 -5.50
CA PRO A 62 1.96 -24.81 -5.35
C PRO A 62 2.70 -24.90 -6.68
N ASP A 63 2.05 -25.41 -7.71
CA ASP A 63 2.65 -25.64 -9.02
C ASP A 63 2.43 -24.47 -10.00
N GLY A 64 1.55 -23.52 -9.68
CA GLY A 64 1.19 -22.39 -10.54
C GLY A 64 0.29 -22.80 -11.70
N ASP A 65 -0.61 -23.76 -11.46
CA ASP A 65 -1.60 -24.18 -12.44
C ASP A 65 -2.45 -22.98 -12.87
N PRO A 66 -2.53 -22.63 -14.17
CA PRO A 66 -3.31 -21.50 -14.64
C PRO A 66 -4.82 -21.63 -14.38
N ASP A 67 -5.31 -22.86 -14.20
CA ASP A 67 -6.73 -23.15 -13.93
C ASP A 67 -7.08 -23.02 -12.42
N ILE A 68 -6.14 -22.62 -11.57
CA ILE A 68 -6.33 -22.45 -10.15
C ILE A 68 -5.90 -21.04 -9.74
N ASN A 69 -6.80 -20.25 -9.15
CA ASN A 69 -6.53 -18.89 -8.65
C ASN A 69 -5.72 -18.06 -9.67
N LYS A 70 -6.12 -18.11 -10.95
CA LYS A 70 -5.49 -17.36 -12.07
C LYS A 70 -3.99 -17.60 -12.23
N GLY A 71 -3.52 -18.80 -11.87
CA GLY A 71 -2.11 -19.15 -11.95
C GLY A 71 -1.23 -18.51 -10.88
N HIS A 72 -1.83 -17.84 -9.89
CA HIS A 72 -1.06 -17.33 -8.74
C HIS A 72 -0.48 -18.50 -7.96
N LYS A 73 0.81 -18.43 -7.69
CA LYS A 73 1.56 -19.49 -7.04
C LYS A 73 1.79 -19.19 -5.57
N ASP A 74 1.76 -20.26 -4.75
CA ASP A 74 2.14 -20.16 -3.33
C ASP A 74 3.52 -19.52 -3.19
N SER A 75 3.65 -18.57 -2.27
CA SER A 75 4.91 -17.88 -2.08
C SER A 75 5.15 -17.52 -0.61
N GLN A 76 6.42 -17.51 -0.22
CA GLN A 76 6.83 -17.08 1.12
C GLN A 76 8.24 -16.51 1.09
N GLY A 77 8.54 -15.62 2.02
CA GLY A 77 9.88 -15.11 2.15
C GLY A 77 10.10 -14.29 3.41
N TRP A 78 11.35 -14.28 3.86
CA TRP A 78 11.80 -13.44 4.96
C TRP A 78 12.82 -12.41 4.45
N TYR A 79 12.70 -11.16 4.95
CA TYR A 79 13.54 -10.05 4.50
C TYR A 79 13.99 -9.18 5.63
N ILE A 80 15.12 -8.50 5.41
CA ILE A 80 15.55 -7.33 6.14
C ILE A 80 15.66 -6.17 5.15
N VAL A 81 15.07 -5.03 5.52
CA VAL A 81 15.08 -3.79 4.75
C VAL A 81 15.69 -2.68 5.61
N PRO A 82 17.00 -2.45 5.52
CA PRO A 82 17.67 -1.31 6.15
C PRO A 82 17.45 -0.03 5.34
N LYS A 83 17.27 1.09 6.05
CA LYS A 83 17.18 2.43 5.48
C LYS A 83 17.99 3.41 6.33
N VAL A 84 18.84 4.22 5.71
CA VAL A 84 19.66 5.25 6.37
C VAL A 84 19.50 6.57 5.65
N SER A 85 19.24 7.62 6.40
CA SER A 85 18.94 8.97 5.90
C SER A 85 19.86 10.01 6.51
N LEU A 86 20.22 10.99 5.70
CA LEU A 86 20.91 12.22 6.10
C LEU A 86 20.07 13.42 5.64
N LEU A 87 19.63 14.24 6.59
CA LEU A 87 18.98 15.51 6.35
C LEU A 87 19.97 16.65 6.65
N THR A 88 20.08 17.61 5.73
CA THR A 88 20.94 18.79 5.92
C THR A 88 20.26 19.82 6.85
N PRO A 89 21.03 20.69 7.52
CA PRO A 89 20.45 21.85 8.16
C PRO A 89 19.75 22.76 7.12
N SER A 90 18.73 23.48 7.56
CA SER A 90 18.08 24.48 6.71
C SER A 90 18.96 25.73 6.59
N TYR A 91 19.22 26.15 5.35
CA TYR A 91 19.92 27.39 5.05
C TYR A 91 19.11 28.24 4.08
N ASN A 92 18.74 29.45 4.45
CA ASN A 92 17.85 30.34 3.68
C ASN A 92 16.57 29.64 3.21
N ASN A 93 15.96 28.86 4.09
CA ASN A 93 14.78 28.02 3.84
C ASN A 93 15.00 26.81 2.90
N PHE A 94 16.22 26.53 2.49
CA PHE A 94 16.57 25.33 1.73
C PHE A 94 17.10 24.23 2.64
N SER A 95 16.66 23.02 2.40
CA SER A 95 17.21 21.80 2.99
C SER A 95 17.30 20.71 1.93
N GLY A 96 18.08 19.68 2.19
CA GLY A 96 18.20 18.52 1.31
C GLY A 96 18.24 17.24 2.10
N LYS A 97 17.74 16.16 1.53
CA LYS A 97 17.78 14.82 2.13
C LYS A 97 18.34 13.82 1.16
N ILE A 98 19.13 12.89 1.67
CA ILE A 98 19.55 11.68 0.98
C ILE A 98 19.15 10.46 1.81
N THR A 99 18.58 9.44 1.18
CA THR A 99 18.22 8.18 1.81
C THR A 99 18.71 7.01 0.95
N LEU A 100 19.50 6.15 1.55
CA LEU A 100 19.88 4.85 0.99
C LEU A 100 19.02 3.78 1.64
N ALA A 101 18.43 2.92 0.84
CA ALA A 101 17.66 1.77 1.29
C ALA A 101 18.09 0.50 0.53
N GLY A 102 17.72 -0.65 1.05
CA GLY A 102 17.97 -1.91 0.37
C GLY A 102 17.11 -3.01 0.94
N ALA A 103 17.14 -4.17 0.31
CA ALA A 103 16.50 -5.38 0.80
C ALA A 103 17.45 -6.56 0.67
N THR A 104 17.46 -7.43 1.68
CA THR A 104 18.28 -8.65 1.69
C THR A 104 17.64 -9.72 2.54
N ASP A 105 17.82 -10.97 2.16
CA ASP A 105 17.48 -12.15 2.96
C ASP A 105 18.73 -12.82 3.57
N PHE A 106 19.92 -12.29 3.28
CA PHE A 106 21.22 -12.91 3.61
C PHE A 106 21.34 -14.37 3.14
N GLY A 107 20.62 -14.78 2.09
CA GLY A 107 20.60 -16.14 1.57
C GLY A 107 19.85 -17.14 2.47
N LEU A 108 18.93 -16.66 3.30
CA LEU A 108 18.11 -17.51 4.20
C LEU A 108 16.84 -18.04 3.52
N ASN A 109 16.38 -17.40 2.44
CA ASN A 109 15.30 -17.94 1.64
C ASN A 109 15.81 -19.07 0.75
N ASP A 110 14.99 -20.09 0.58
CA ASP A 110 15.28 -21.22 -0.32
C ASP A 110 14.96 -20.80 -1.75
N PRO A 111 15.94 -20.66 -2.64
CA PRO A 111 15.69 -20.22 -4.01
C PRO A 111 14.89 -21.25 -4.83
N ASP A 112 14.91 -22.53 -4.41
CA ASP A 112 14.17 -23.60 -5.10
C ASP A 112 12.70 -23.69 -4.63
N LYS A 113 12.36 -23.10 -3.50
CA LYS A 113 10.99 -23.02 -2.96
C LYS A 113 10.28 -21.74 -3.37
N GLU A 114 10.54 -21.25 -4.56
CA GLU A 114 9.74 -20.23 -5.24
C GLU A 114 9.18 -19.17 -4.31
N SER A 115 10.05 -18.59 -3.52
CA SER A 115 9.76 -17.36 -2.83
C SER A 115 9.62 -16.28 -3.91
N ARG A 116 8.43 -16.10 -4.46
CA ARG A 116 8.11 -14.88 -5.21
C ARG A 116 8.18 -13.74 -4.24
N ASN A 117 9.25 -13.07 -4.35
CA ASN A 117 9.66 -12.08 -3.46
C ASN A 117 9.33 -10.73 -4.05
N PHE A 118 8.16 -10.23 -3.74
CA PHE A 118 7.75 -8.90 -4.14
C PHE A 118 8.63 -7.77 -3.57
N VAL A 119 9.52 -8.05 -2.63
CA VAL A 119 10.50 -7.08 -2.10
C VAL A 119 11.82 -7.14 -2.85
N PHE A 120 12.11 -8.27 -3.47
CA PHE A 120 13.29 -8.47 -4.27
C PHE A 120 12.93 -8.33 -5.75
N ASP A 121 13.94 -8.13 -6.57
CA ASP A 121 13.81 -8.20 -8.01
C ASP A 121 13.03 -9.47 -8.41
N PRO A 122 11.82 -9.36 -8.95
CA PRO A 122 11.01 -10.52 -9.30
C PRO A 122 11.62 -11.35 -10.43
N VAL A 123 12.59 -10.78 -11.15
CA VAL A 123 13.27 -11.49 -12.25
C VAL A 123 14.45 -12.29 -11.71
N GLU A 124 15.21 -11.73 -10.77
CA GLU A 124 16.47 -12.33 -10.32
C GLU A 124 16.48 -12.79 -8.86
N ASN A 125 15.49 -12.40 -8.07
CA ASN A 125 15.33 -12.77 -6.65
C ASN A 125 16.57 -12.45 -5.80
N LYS A 126 17.21 -11.29 -6.06
CA LYS A 126 18.47 -10.88 -5.47
C LYS A 126 18.32 -9.75 -4.46
N SER A 127 19.23 -9.70 -3.50
CA SER A 127 19.42 -8.54 -2.64
C SER A 127 19.81 -7.31 -3.46
N PHE A 128 19.30 -6.14 -3.08
CA PHE A 128 19.58 -4.89 -3.78
C PHE A 128 19.74 -3.71 -2.83
N ALA A 129 20.27 -2.59 -3.35
CA ALA A 129 20.29 -1.30 -2.71
C ALA A 129 19.90 -0.21 -3.70
N ILE A 130 19.18 0.80 -3.24
CA ILE A 130 18.69 1.92 -4.04
C ILE A 130 18.95 3.25 -3.33
N LEU A 131 19.25 4.29 -4.11
CA LEU A 131 19.16 5.68 -3.68
C LEU A 131 17.67 6.07 -3.71
N GLN A 132 16.97 5.80 -2.60
CA GLN A 132 15.53 5.94 -2.50
C GLN A 132 15.08 7.38 -2.48
N GLU A 133 15.80 8.26 -1.74
CA GLU A 133 15.51 9.68 -1.73
C GLU A 133 16.77 10.50 -2.01
N LEU A 134 16.62 11.51 -2.83
CA LEU A 134 17.60 12.58 -3.07
C LEU A 134 16.84 13.80 -3.54
N TYR A 135 16.59 14.76 -2.67
CA TYR A 135 15.84 15.94 -3.02
C TYR A 135 16.38 17.22 -2.36
N ILE A 136 15.99 18.33 -2.94
CA ILE A 136 16.12 19.66 -2.37
C ILE A 136 14.70 20.20 -2.15
N GLU A 137 14.48 20.80 -0.99
CA GLU A 137 13.24 21.42 -0.58
C GLU A 137 13.50 22.87 -0.17
N TRP A 138 12.67 23.79 -0.68
CA TRP A 138 12.56 25.15 -0.22
C TRP A 138 11.23 25.31 0.51
N GLN A 139 11.26 25.79 1.77
CA GLN A 139 10.08 25.90 2.59
C GLN A 139 10.05 27.20 3.38
N THR A 140 8.93 27.93 3.27
CA THR A 140 8.55 29.06 4.10
C THR A 140 7.27 28.72 4.89
N GLU A 141 6.73 29.67 5.66
CA GLU A 141 5.43 29.47 6.33
C GLU A 141 4.28 29.23 5.34
N GLN A 142 4.33 29.86 4.16
CA GLN A 142 3.24 29.84 3.18
C GLN A 142 3.52 29.02 1.91
N HIS A 143 4.75 28.67 1.65
CA HIS A 143 5.15 28.03 0.40
C HIS A 143 6.10 26.88 0.64
N GLN A 144 5.94 25.81 -0.12
CA GLN A 144 6.88 24.71 -0.19
C GLN A 144 7.12 24.36 -1.67
N ALA A 145 8.37 24.22 -2.05
CA ALA A 145 8.75 23.67 -3.36
C ALA A 145 9.77 22.56 -3.16
N LEU A 146 9.61 21.47 -3.88
CA LEU A 146 10.45 20.30 -3.78
C LEU A 146 10.79 19.80 -5.17
N ILE A 147 12.05 19.40 -5.37
CA ILE A 147 12.50 18.72 -6.59
C ILE A 147 13.47 17.61 -6.24
N GLY A 148 13.30 16.46 -6.87
CA GLY A 148 14.16 15.27 -6.71
C GLY A 148 13.37 14.01 -6.44
N ARG A 149 14.02 13.02 -5.82
CA ARG A 149 13.43 11.73 -5.45
C ARG A 149 12.98 11.74 -4.00
N LYS A 150 11.71 11.39 -3.75
CA LYS A 150 11.14 11.37 -2.38
C LYS A 150 10.01 10.35 -2.27
N GLU A 151 9.87 9.74 -1.08
CA GLU A 151 8.62 9.13 -0.65
C GLU A 151 7.55 10.21 -0.57
N TYR A 152 6.46 10.07 -1.31
CA TYR A 152 5.42 11.09 -1.37
C TYR A 152 4.03 10.45 -1.36
N VAL A 153 3.09 11.07 -0.66
CA VAL A 153 1.75 10.52 -0.43
C VAL A 153 0.70 11.44 -1.00
N THR A 154 -0.10 10.91 -1.88
CA THR A 154 -1.34 11.50 -2.40
C THR A 154 -2.42 10.41 -2.50
N PRO A 155 -3.68 10.72 -2.80
CA PRO A 155 -4.70 9.68 -2.93
C PRO A 155 -4.39 8.58 -3.95
N MET A 156 -3.84 8.92 -5.11
CA MET A 156 -3.59 7.97 -6.21
C MET A 156 -2.14 7.57 -6.38
N ILE A 157 -1.22 8.40 -5.91
CA ILE A 157 0.22 8.17 -5.95
C ILE A 157 0.70 8.13 -4.50
N ASP A 158 1.08 6.93 -4.02
CA ASP A 158 1.35 6.70 -2.61
C ASP A 158 2.68 5.97 -2.41
N ALA A 159 3.43 6.44 -1.41
CA ALA A 159 4.61 5.78 -0.88
C ALA A 159 4.24 4.51 -0.09
N ASP A 160 3.31 3.72 -0.59
CA ASP A 160 2.90 2.46 0.02
C ASP A 160 4.11 1.60 0.36
N ASP A 161 4.20 1.18 1.61
CA ASP A 161 5.30 0.36 2.12
C ASP A 161 4.88 -1.10 2.33
N TRP A 162 3.92 -1.56 1.57
CA TRP A 162 3.33 -2.89 1.64
C TRP A 162 4.37 -4.01 1.81
N TYR A 163 5.47 -3.94 1.06
CA TYR A 163 6.55 -4.91 1.09
C TYR A 163 7.77 -4.44 1.90
N MET A 164 7.60 -3.52 2.83
CA MET A 164 8.61 -2.98 3.71
C MET A 164 9.56 -1.94 3.10
N LEU A 165 9.61 -1.81 1.78
CA LEU A 165 10.29 -0.72 1.08
C LEU A 165 9.22 0.17 0.45
N ALA A 166 9.18 1.44 0.86
CA ALA A 166 8.21 2.38 0.35
C ALA A 166 8.51 2.76 -1.12
N ASN A 167 7.45 3.02 -1.89
CA ASN A 167 7.60 3.63 -3.20
C ASN A 167 8.23 5.02 -3.07
N SER A 168 9.07 5.38 -4.00
CA SER A 168 9.62 6.72 -4.12
C SER A 168 9.51 7.25 -5.54
N PHE A 169 9.40 8.57 -5.67
CA PHE A 169 9.04 9.24 -6.91
C PHE A 169 10.05 10.32 -7.26
N ALA A 170 10.53 10.33 -8.50
CA ALA A 170 11.27 11.45 -9.07
C ALA A 170 10.25 12.51 -9.51
N MET A 171 10.26 13.68 -8.88
CA MET A 171 9.17 14.66 -9.02
C MET A 171 9.59 16.09 -8.78
N GLY A 172 8.73 17.01 -9.24
CA GLY A 172 8.73 18.41 -8.82
C GLY A 172 7.34 18.79 -8.31
N VAL A 173 7.27 19.35 -7.10
CA VAL A 173 6.02 19.71 -6.44
C VAL A 173 6.11 21.12 -5.86
N TYR A 174 5.03 21.87 -6.01
CA TYR A 174 4.82 23.14 -5.34
C TYR A 174 3.52 23.13 -4.54
N ASP A 175 3.57 23.63 -3.30
CA ASP A 175 2.45 23.73 -2.37
C ASP A 175 2.35 25.17 -1.86
N ASN A 176 1.19 25.80 -2.07
CA ASN A 176 0.86 27.14 -1.60
C ASN A 176 -0.14 27.05 -0.45
N ARG A 177 0.26 27.48 0.73
CA ARG A 177 -0.50 27.49 2.00
C ARG A 177 -0.87 28.91 2.45
N HIS A 178 -0.91 29.85 1.51
CA HIS A 178 -1.22 31.27 1.83
C HIS A 178 -2.64 31.45 2.37
N PHE A 179 -3.57 30.62 1.98
CA PHE A 179 -4.97 30.69 2.40
C PHE A 179 -5.19 29.90 3.70
N ASN A 180 -5.97 30.48 4.62
CA ASN A 180 -6.29 29.80 5.87
C ASN A 180 -6.92 28.43 5.62
N ASN A 181 -6.39 27.41 6.27
CA ASN A 181 -6.87 26.02 6.20
C ASN A 181 -6.86 25.43 4.78
N THR A 182 -6.26 26.11 3.79
CA THR A 182 -6.28 25.66 2.40
C THR A 182 -4.87 25.58 1.81
N SER A 183 -4.56 24.46 1.20
CA SER A 183 -3.36 24.20 0.44
C SER A 183 -3.71 24.01 -1.03
N LEU A 184 -2.98 24.70 -1.92
CA LEU A 184 -3.06 24.55 -3.37
C LEU A 184 -1.77 23.88 -3.84
N LYS A 185 -1.88 22.69 -4.39
CA LYS A 185 -0.73 21.89 -4.80
C LYS A 185 -0.74 21.67 -6.31
N ALA A 186 0.43 21.68 -6.92
CA ALA A 186 0.62 21.27 -8.30
C ALA A 186 2.01 20.66 -8.48
N GLY A 187 2.14 19.74 -9.44
CA GLY A 187 3.43 19.12 -9.70
C GLY A 187 3.41 18.11 -10.84
N TYR A 188 4.55 17.45 -10.95
CA TYR A 188 4.79 16.42 -11.95
C TYR A 188 5.60 15.29 -11.34
N PHE A 189 5.11 14.06 -11.50
CA PHE A 189 5.80 12.83 -11.21
C PHE A 189 6.37 12.29 -12.51
N ALA A 190 7.69 12.17 -12.60
CA ALA A 190 8.37 11.68 -13.79
C ALA A 190 8.54 10.17 -13.77
N GLU A 191 9.07 9.66 -12.65
CA GLU A 191 9.45 8.27 -12.48
C GLU A 191 9.08 7.78 -11.08
N MET A 192 8.96 6.47 -10.92
CA MET A 192 8.86 5.82 -9.61
C MET A 192 9.77 4.61 -9.51
N ALA A 193 10.13 4.24 -8.30
CA ALA A 193 10.71 2.96 -7.95
C ALA A 193 9.97 2.39 -6.76
N GLY A 194 9.68 1.11 -6.79
CA GLY A 194 8.97 0.42 -5.72
C GLY A 194 8.29 -0.84 -6.23
N VAL A 195 7.53 -1.45 -5.37
CA VAL A 195 6.92 -2.75 -5.61
C VAL A 195 5.80 -2.71 -6.64
N TRP A 196 5.12 -1.57 -6.72
CA TRP A 196 3.98 -1.38 -7.64
C TRP A 196 4.40 -0.94 -9.04
N ASP A 197 5.68 -0.78 -9.25
CA ASP A 197 6.25 -0.66 -10.57
C ASP A 197 6.00 -1.98 -11.34
N SER A 198 5.36 -1.91 -12.49
CA SER A 198 5.07 -3.11 -13.29
C SER A 198 6.30 -3.73 -13.96
N GLY A 199 7.42 -3.04 -13.98
CA GLY A 199 8.73 -3.58 -14.30
C GLY A 199 9.33 -4.30 -13.10
N ALA A 200 8.79 -4.04 -11.95
CA ALA A 200 8.85 -4.72 -10.68
C ALA A 200 10.22 -5.14 -10.19
N ASN A 201 11.20 -4.29 -10.35
CA ASN A 201 12.36 -4.43 -9.51
C ASN A 201 12.49 -3.15 -8.68
N GLY A 202 12.27 -3.16 -7.41
CA GLY A 202 12.45 -1.98 -6.56
C GLY A 202 13.86 -1.35 -6.63
N THR A 203 14.68 -1.74 -7.59
CA THR A 203 16.08 -1.34 -7.76
C THR A 203 16.28 -0.16 -8.69
N GLU A 204 15.33 0.08 -9.59
CA GLU A 204 15.44 1.10 -10.64
C GLU A 204 14.24 2.05 -10.62
N PHE A 205 14.40 3.22 -11.20
CA PHE A 205 13.32 4.16 -11.45
C PHE A 205 12.84 3.99 -12.88
N HIS A 206 11.53 3.78 -13.03
CA HIS A 206 10.84 3.67 -14.31
C HIS A 206 9.92 4.87 -14.49
N SER A 207 9.64 5.24 -15.73
CA SER A 207 8.64 6.28 -16.01
C SER A 207 7.29 5.95 -15.37
N MET A 208 6.49 6.95 -15.04
CA MET A 208 5.16 6.69 -14.46
C MET A 208 4.27 5.90 -15.43
N SER A 209 4.47 6.04 -16.75
CA SER A 209 3.77 5.24 -17.76
C SER A 209 4.18 3.77 -17.72
N ASP A 210 5.47 3.47 -17.64
CA ASP A 210 5.98 2.10 -17.55
C ASP A 210 5.58 1.43 -16.23
N ALA A 211 5.59 2.19 -15.15
CA ALA A 211 5.16 1.75 -13.84
C ALA A 211 3.64 1.55 -13.70
N SER A 212 2.85 1.91 -14.71
CA SER A 212 1.40 1.70 -14.69
C SER A 212 1.02 0.23 -14.95
N PHE A 213 -0.23 -0.13 -14.67
CA PHE A 213 -0.76 -1.48 -14.93
C PHE A 213 -1.42 -1.64 -16.30
N VAL A 214 -1.43 -0.59 -17.10
CA VAL A 214 -1.99 -0.66 -18.45
C VAL A 214 -1.20 -1.65 -19.35
N PRO A 215 -1.83 -2.24 -20.38
CA PRO A 215 -1.14 -3.15 -21.31
C PRO A 215 0.06 -2.50 -21.99
N GLN A 216 1.08 -3.29 -22.34
CA GLN A 216 2.34 -2.82 -22.92
C GLN A 216 2.15 -1.94 -24.16
N ALA A 217 1.19 -2.26 -25.02
CA ALA A 217 0.89 -1.44 -26.20
C ALA A 217 0.51 0.00 -25.86
N ARG A 218 -0.14 0.22 -24.71
CA ARG A 218 -0.46 1.57 -24.20
C ARG A 218 0.77 2.26 -23.65
N LYS A 219 1.64 1.53 -22.94
CA LYS A 219 2.91 2.08 -22.43
C LYS A 219 3.80 2.55 -23.56
N ASP A 220 3.92 1.75 -24.64
CA ASP A 220 4.70 2.10 -25.83
C ASP A 220 4.20 3.39 -26.49
N GLU A 221 2.89 3.65 -26.49
CA GLU A 221 2.33 4.90 -27.02
C GLU A 221 2.51 6.09 -26.07
N ALA A 222 2.60 5.84 -24.76
CA ALA A 222 2.84 6.88 -23.77
C ALA A 222 4.29 7.38 -23.75
N ASP A 223 5.26 6.63 -24.30
CA ASP A 223 6.62 7.07 -24.56
C ASP A 223 7.32 7.69 -23.34
N ASP A 224 7.48 6.91 -22.27
CA ASP A 224 8.15 7.31 -21.01
C ASP A 224 7.59 8.58 -20.32
N LYS A 225 6.29 8.83 -20.42
CA LYS A 225 5.68 10.01 -19.82
C LYS A 225 5.36 9.85 -18.34
N GLY A 226 5.27 10.98 -17.66
CA GLY A 226 4.91 11.07 -16.25
C GLY A 226 3.47 11.53 -16.03
N VAL A 227 3.18 11.91 -14.81
CA VAL A 227 1.84 12.32 -14.34
C VAL A 227 1.87 13.75 -13.83
N TYR A 228 1.10 14.64 -14.44
CA TYR A 228 0.81 15.97 -13.91
C TYR A 228 -0.29 15.89 -12.86
N PHE A 229 -0.22 16.72 -11.83
CA PHE A 229 -1.33 16.86 -10.90
C PHE A 229 -1.57 18.30 -10.47
N ALA A 230 -2.81 18.56 -10.08
CA ALA A 230 -3.21 19.76 -9.37
C ALA A 230 -4.22 19.39 -8.27
N ALA A 231 -4.15 20.08 -7.12
CA ALA A 231 -5.02 19.76 -6.00
C ALA A 231 -5.38 21.00 -5.17
N VAL A 232 -6.55 20.92 -4.55
CA VAL A 232 -7.03 21.79 -3.48
C VAL A 232 -7.32 20.92 -2.28
N ASP A 233 -6.77 21.28 -1.13
CA ASP A 233 -6.92 20.59 0.13
C ASP A 233 -7.33 21.62 1.20
N TYR A 234 -8.55 21.51 1.72
CA TYR A 234 -9.07 22.32 2.83
C TYR A 234 -9.21 21.45 4.06
N ASN A 235 -8.57 21.85 5.17
CA ASN A 235 -8.60 21.10 6.41
C ASN A 235 -8.70 22.04 7.62
N ASN A 236 -9.72 21.80 8.44
CA ASN A 236 -9.86 22.37 9.76
C ASN A 236 -10.24 21.28 10.77
N ASP A 237 -10.47 21.65 12.06
CA ASP A 237 -10.76 20.68 13.13
C ASP A 237 -12.02 19.84 12.90
N VAL A 238 -12.87 20.20 11.94
CA VAL A 238 -14.20 19.61 11.72
C VAL A 238 -14.37 19.07 10.31
N HIS A 239 -13.82 19.76 9.35
CA HIS A 239 -14.05 19.52 7.93
C HIS A 239 -12.72 19.30 7.23
N HIS A 240 -12.61 18.21 6.49
CA HIS A 240 -11.54 17.98 5.53
C HIS A 240 -12.16 17.77 4.15
N ALA A 241 -11.80 18.59 3.18
CA ALA A 241 -12.26 18.48 1.81
C ALA A 241 -11.08 18.55 0.86
N GLN A 242 -10.97 17.62 -0.06
CA GLN A 242 -9.88 17.60 -1.03
C GLN A 242 -10.40 17.24 -2.42
N VAL A 243 -9.79 17.88 -3.42
CA VAL A 243 -9.99 17.55 -4.84
C VAL A 243 -8.64 17.49 -5.50
N TRP A 244 -8.39 16.41 -6.21
CA TRP A 244 -7.16 16.14 -6.95
C TRP A 244 -7.51 15.80 -8.39
N ASN A 245 -6.73 16.29 -9.33
CA ASN A 245 -6.75 15.84 -10.71
C ASN A 245 -5.36 15.34 -11.10
N TYR A 246 -5.28 14.14 -11.64
CA TYR A 246 -4.07 13.51 -12.15
C TYR A 246 -4.23 13.31 -13.66
N TYR A 247 -3.30 13.83 -14.43
CA TYR A 247 -3.27 13.68 -15.86
C TYR A 247 -2.04 12.87 -16.28
N ALA A 248 -2.25 11.58 -16.54
CA ALA A 248 -1.25 10.69 -17.12
C ALA A 248 -1.36 10.75 -18.64
N ASP A 249 -0.43 11.48 -19.27
CA ASP A 249 -0.47 11.77 -20.69
C ASP A 249 -0.46 10.48 -21.54
N GLU A 250 -1.36 10.41 -22.53
CA GLU A 250 -1.64 9.24 -23.39
C GLU A 250 -2.18 7.99 -22.65
N LEU A 251 -2.44 8.05 -21.35
CA LEU A 251 -3.00 6.95 -20.56
C LEU A 251 -4.42 7.24 -20.09
N TYR A 252 -4.54 8.00 -19.01
CA TYR A 252 -5.85 8.35 -18.43
C TYR A 252 -5.76 9.60 -17.55
N ASN A 253 -6.89 10.20 -17.32
CA ASN A 253 -7.10 11.25 -16.35
C ASN A 253 -7.88 10.71 -15.16
N THR A 254 -7.49 11.11 -13.94
CA THR A 254 -8.21 10.74 -12.71
C THR A 254 -8.63 11.98 -11.96
N LEU A 255 -9.92 12.10 -11.69
CA LEU A 255 -10.47 13.08 -10.77
C LEU A 255 -10.79 12.36 -9.44
N PHE A 256 -10.20 12.84 -8.35
CA PHE A 256 -10.48 12.38 -7.01
C PHE A 256 -11.08 13.52 -6.20
N ALA A 257 -12.18 13.27 -5.49
CA ALA A 257 -12.79 14.21 -4.56
C ALA A 257 -13.19 13.48 -3.28
N GLN A 258 -12.88 14.07 -2.13
CA GLN A 258 -13.25 13.53 -0.82
C GLN A 258 -13.68 14.64 0.12
N TYR A 259 -14.66 14.35 0.95
CA TYR A 259 -15.07 15.17 2.07
C TYR A 259 -15.26 14.32 3.32
N ASP A 260 -14.67 14.78 4.42
CA ASP A 260 -14.79 14.17 5.75
C ASP A 260 -15.35 15.18 6.74
N PHE A 261 -16.30 14.73 7.55
CA PHE A 261 -16.85 15.44 8.69
C PHE A 261 -16.43 14.74 9.97
N ILE A 262 -15.58 15.42 10.75
CA ILE A 262 -14.91 14.87 11.94
C ILE A 262 -15.47 15.55 13.17
N ARG A 263 -15.94 14.79 14.16
CA ARG A 263 -16.44 15.30 15.42
C ARG A 263 -16.10 14.38 16.57
N GLY A 264 -16.01 14.97 17.75
CA GLY A 264 -15.90 14.17 18.97
C GLY A 264 -15.08 14.83 20.06
N ASN A 265 -14.76 14.00 21.04
CA ASN A 265 -13.93 14.29 22.20
C ASN A 265 -13.22 13.01 22.66
N ASP A 266 -12.47 13.05 23.74
CA ASP A 266 -11.70 11.91 24.28
C ASP A 266 -12.57 10.69 24.63
N ASN A 267 -13.87 10.86 24.90
CA ASN A 267 -14.77 9.76 25.23
C ASN A 267 -15.41 9.13 24.02
N PHE A 268 -15.70 9.91 22.97
CA PHE A 268 -16.30 9.45 21.73
C PHE A 268 -15.96 10.40 20.60
N ASN A 269 -15.46 9.84 19.51
CA ASN A 269 -15.22 10.55 18.26
C ASN A 269 -15.78 9.77 17.08
N TYR A 270 -16.09 10.46 16.01
CA TYR A 270 -16.51 9.85 14.76
C TYR A 270 -16.10 10.69 13.55
N ASP A 271 -15.99 10.00 12.42
CA ASP A 271 -15.67 10.55 11.11
C ASP A 271 -16.64 9.97 10.09
N ILE A 272 -17.26 10.83 9.30
CA ILE A 272 -18.14 10.46 8.18
C ILE A 272 -17.49 10.98 6.91
N GLY A 273 -17.15 10.06 6.00
CA GLY A 273 -16.50 10.39 4.74
C GLY A 273 -17.35 10.05 3.54
N ALA A 274 -17.30 10.92 2.52
CA ALA A 274 -17.83 10.66 1.18
C ALA A 274 -16.73 10.88 0.15
N GLN A 275 -16.67 10.02 -0.87
CA GLN A 275 -15.61 10.03 -1.86
C GLN A 275 -16.16 9.75 -3.24
N PHE A 276 -15.60 10.42 -4.23
CA PHE A 276 -15.82 10.21 -5.65
C PHE A 276 -14.49 10.11 -6.37
N ILE A 277 -14.34 9.09 -7.20
CA ILE A 277 -13.19 8.91 -8.07
C ILE A 277 -13.70 8.64 -9.47
N ASP A 278 -13.12 9.30 -10.47
CA ASP A 278 -13.48 9.15 -11.87
C ASP A 278 -12.23 8.94 -12.72
N PHE A 279 -12.25 7.92 -13.54
CA PHE A 279 -11.20 7.61 -14.49
C PHE A 279 -11.72 7.73 -15.90
N SER A 280 -10.96 8.40 -16.74
CA SER A 280 -11.32 8.56 -18.15
C SER A 280 -10.08 8.50 -19.04
N GLU A 281 -10.15 7.78 -20.14
CA GLU A 281 -9.08 7.69 -21.13
C GLU A 281 -8.73 9.05 -21.72
N VAL A 282 -7.41 9.25 -21.95
CA VAL A 282 -6.88 10.42 -22.65
C VAL A 282 -5.95 9.97 -23.78
N GLY A 283 -5.70 10.89 -24.74
CA GLY A 283 -4.77 10.65 -25.84
C GLY A 283 -5.34 9.82 -26.99
N LYS A 284 -4.46 9.16 -27.71
CA LYS A 284 -4.75 8.39 -28.94
C LYS A 284 -5.41 7.04 -28.68
N LEU A 285 -5.31 6.55 -27.45
CA LEU A 285 -5.70 5.19 -27.09
C LEU A 285 -7.20 5.00 -26.84
N LYS A 286 -8.03 6.01 -27.05
CA LYS A 286 -9.50 5.93 -26.98
C LYS A 286 -10.15 4.86 -27.89
N SER A 287 -9.36 4.14 -28.64
CA SER A 287 -9.82 3.09 -29.58
C SER A 287 -9.26 1.71 -29.28
N SER A 288 -8.60 1.48 -28.15
CA SER A 288 -8.06 0.16 -27.79
C SER A 288 -9.12 -0.74 -27.14
N ASP A 289 -8.91 -2.06 -27.21
CA ASP A 289 -9.86 -3.07 -26.69
C ASP A 289 -10.07 -3.00 -25.17
N THR A 290 -9.25 -2.24 -24.42
CA THR A 290 -9.42 -2.02 -22.98
C THR A 290 -9.84 -0.57 -22.73
N GLU A 291 -11.11 -0.34 -22.52
CA GLU A 291 -11.68 0.96 -22.20
C GLU A 291 -11.41 1.30 -20.73
N ILE A 292 -10.88 2.51 -20.45
CA ILE A 292 -10.78 3.06 -19.09
C ILE A 292 -11.79 4.21 -18.97
N ASP A 293 -12.98 3.89 -18.47
CA ASP A 293 -14.07 4.85 -18.28
C ASP A 293 -14.99 4.35 -17.17
N TYR A 294 -14.63 4.64 -15.92
CA TYR A 294 -15.44 4.22 -14.77
C TYR A 294 -15.33 5.20 -13.62
N SER A 295 -16.31 5.16 -12.73
CA SER A 295 -16.31 5.94 -11.50
C SER A 295 -16.51 5.06 -10.27
N ILE A 296 -16.02 5.52 -9.12
CA ILE A 296 -16.22 4.90 -7.80
C ILE A 296 -16.86 5.93 -6.88
N TYR A 297 -17.96 5.55 -6.25
CA TYR A 297 -18.62 6.31 -5.19
C TYR A 297 -18.44 5.57 -3.87
N SER A 298 -17.91 6.22 -2.85
CA SER A 298 -17.65 5.57 -1.57
C SER A 298 -18.16 6.40 -0.40
N LEU A 299 -18.61 5.69 0.63
CA LEU A 299 -19.02 6.26 1.91
C LEU A 299 -18.30 5.51 3.05
N ARG A 300 -17.97 6.23 4.14
CA ARG A 300 -17.47 5.62 5.36
C ARG A 300 -18.10 6.22 6.61
N TYR A 301 -18.11 5.44 7.65
CA TYR A 301 -18.35 5.89 9.01
C TYR A 301 -17.38 5.17 9.94
N ASP A 302 -16.54 5.95 10.61
CA ASP A 302 -15.59 5.47 11.58
C ASP A 302 -15.90 6.08 12.96
N ALA A 303 -15.84 5.28 14.02
CA ALA A 303 -16.10 5.72 15.37
C ALA A 303 -15.13 5.09 16.38
N GLY A 304 -14.75 5.88 17.37
CA GLY A 304 -13.86 5.46 18.45
C GLY A 304 -14.41 5.86 19.83
N TRP A 305 -14.25 4.97 20.78
CA TRP A 305 -14.64 5.21 22.18
C TRP A 305 -13.42 5.33 23.09
N GLY A 306 -13.55 6.20 24.09
CA GLY A 306 -12.49 6.44 25.08
C GLY A 306 -12.02 5.19 25.84
N ASN A 307 -12.75 4.08 25.80
CA ASN A 307 -12.34 2.79 26.38
C ASN A 307 -11.43 1.95 25.45
N GLY A 308 -11.14 2.43 24.23
CA GLY A 308 -10.27 1.77 23.26
C GLY A 308 -11.01 0.98 22.17
N ILE A 309 -12.31 0.83 22.22
CA ILE A 309 -13.10 0.21 21.15
C ILE A 309 -13.14 1.15 19.94
N SER A 310 -13.06 0.62 18.74
CA SER A 310 -13.27 1.32 17.47
C SER A 310 -14.06 0.48 16.49
N ILE A 311 -14.82 1.17 15.64
CA ILE A 311 -15.52 0.59 14.50
C ILE A 311 -15.18 1.42 13.28
N ALA A 312 -14.85 0.76 12.16
CA ALA A 312 -14.67 1.39 10.86
C ALA A 312 -15.53 0.65 9.83
N THR A 313 -16.33 1.41 9.09
CA THR A 313 -17.18 0.87 8.04
C THR A 313 -16.88 1.55 6.71
N GLY A 314 -17.19 0.89 5.61
CA GLY A 314 -17.07 1.47 4.28
C GLY A 314 -18.02 0.79 3.31
N ALA A 315 -18.46 1.55 2.33
CA ALA A 315 -19.18 1.03 1.17
C ALA A 315 -18.66 1.72 -0.08
N ALA A 316 -18.54 1.00 -1.18
CA ALA A 316 -18.20 1.55 -2.47
C ALA A 316 -19.05 0.92 -3.57
N LYS A 317 -19.38 1.70 -4.60
CA LYS A 317 -20.03 1.25 -5.82
C LYS A 317 -19.18 1.65 -7.01
N TYR A 318 -18.90 0.68 -7.85
CA TYR A 318 -18.20 0.83 -9.12
C TYR A 318 -19.23 0.89 -10.24
N THR A 319 -19.02 1.77 -11.21
CA THR A 319 -19.89 1.82 -12.41
C THR A 319 -19.59 0.67 -13.37
N ASP A 320 -20.32 0.53 -14.44
CA ASP A 320 -20.19 -0.55 -15.41
C ASP A 320 -19.09 -0.32 -16.48
N GLY A 321 -18.29 0.74 -16.37
CA GLY A 321 -17.12 0.96 -17.20
C GLY A 321 -15.91 0.10 -16.79
N GLY A 322 -15.00 -0.13 -17.72
CA GLY A 322 -13.80 -0.96 -17.55
C GLY A 322 -12.59 -0.21 -17.01
N GLY A 323 -11.48 -0.92 -16.76
CA GLY A 323 -10.17 -0.35 -16.48
C GLY A 323 -9.76 -0.26 -15.02
N ALA A 324 -10.54 -0.85 -14.09
CA ALA A 324 -10.21 -0.81 -12.68
C ALA A 324 -8.89 -1.54 -12.34
N ASN A 325 -8.64 -2.68 -12.99
CA ASN A 325 -7.41 -3.45 -12.78
C ASN A 325 -6.18 -2.76 -13.38
N GLU A 326 -6.35 -1.90 -14.36
CA GLU A 326 -5.30 -1.16 -15.03
C GLU A 326 -4.91 0.15 -14.32
N THR A 327 -5.75 0.63 -13.40
CA THR A 327 -5.60 1.98 -12.83
C THR A 327 -5.52 2.02 -11.32
N LEU A 328 -6.32 1.22 -10.59
CA LEU A 328 -6.28 1.19 -9.13
C LEU A 328 -4.98 0.58 -8.63
N GLY A 329 -4.28 1.31 -7.76
CA GLY A 329 -3.01 0.87 -7.20
C GLY A 329 -1.80 0.94 -8.13
N ALA A 330 -1.96 1.35 -9.37
CA ALA A 330 -0.87 1.41 -10.35
C ALA A 330 0.36 2.15 -9.83
N TRP A 331 0.15 3.18 -9.00
CA TRP A 331 1.22 3.96 -8.36
C TRP A 331 1.12 3.94 -6.82
N GLY A 332 0.63 2.84 -6.26
CA GLY A 332 0.52 2.59 -4.82
C GLY A 332 -0.76 3.11 -4.17
N GLY A 333 -1.58 3.90 -4.83
CA GLY A 333 -2.77 4.52 -4.23
C GLY A 333 -4.04 3.67 -4.35
N TYR A 334 -4.62 3.33 -3.20
CA TYR A 334 -5.91 2.62 -3.07
C TYR A 334 -6.88 3.43 -2.20
N PRO A 335 -7.37 4.57 -2.67
CA PRO A 335 -8.07 5.52 -1.81
C PRO A 335 -9.49 5.12 -1.41
N TYR A 336 -10.12 4.12 -2.03
CA TYR A 336 -11.51 3.76 -1.72
C TYR A 336 -11.68 3.08 -0.36
N PHE A 337 -12.83 3.29 0.28
CA PHE A 337 -13.02 2.99 1.70
C PHE A 337 -13.27 1.52 2.05
N ALA A 338 -13.63 0.68 1.09
CA ALA A 338 -14.01 -0.70 1.33
C ALA A 338 -13.02 -1.68 0.67
N ASN A 339 -11.97 -2.05 1.39
CA ASN A 339 -10.89 -2.94 0.95
C ASN A 339 -10.49 -3.94 2.04
N GLY A 340 -9.76 -4.99 1.69
CA GLY A 340 -9.14 -5.95 2.59
C GLY A 340 -8.04 -5.35 3.48
N MET A 341 -7.40 -6.18 4.29
CA MET A 341 -6.25 -5.79 5.11
C MET A 341 -4.92 -6.04 4.41
N ILE A 342 -4.85 -7.10 3.61
CA ILE A 342 -3.66 -7.54 2.88
C ILE A 342 -3.92 -7.46 1.39
N TYR A 343 -4.98 -8.06 0.94
CA TYR A 343 -5.39 -8.02 -0.44
C TYR A 343 -6.38 -6.89 -0.70
N HIS A 344 -6.43 -6.46 -1.91
CA HIS A 344 -7.41 -5.48 -2.36
C HIS A 344 -8.51 -6.20 -3.16
N PHE A 345 -8.43 -6.17 -4.47
CA PHE A 345 -9.48 -6.71 -5.34
C PHE A 345 -8.91 -7.58 -6.48
N PHE A 346 -7.60 -7.82 -6.47
CA PHE A 346 -6.90 -8.49 -7.59
C PHE A 346 -7.37 -9.92 -7.85
N GLU A 347 -7.99 -10.57 -6.86
CA GLU A 347 -8.59 -11.89 -6.99
C GLU A 347 -9.89 -11.84 -7.80
N ALA A 348 -10.62 -10.73 -7.79
CA ALA A 348 -11.77 -10.54 -8.66
C ALA A 348 -11.32 -10.46 -10.13
N GLY A 349 -12.10 -11.03 -11.02
CA GLY A 349 -11.87 -10.91 -12.47
C GLY A 349 -12.02 -9.48 -12.94
N SER A 350 -13.03 -8.78 -12.43
CA SER A 350 -13.30 -7.37 -12.71
C SER A 350 -14.14 -6.75 -11.60
N LEU A 351 -13.92 -5.46 -11.33
CA LEU A 351 -14.81 -4.65 -10.47
C LEU A 351 -15.92 -3.93 -11.24
N GLN A 352 -16.05 -4.17 -12.53
CA GLN A 352 -17.07 -3.54 -13.36
C GLN A 352 -18.46 -3.85 -12.80
N ASN A 353 -19.25 -2.79 -12.54
CA ASN A 353 -20.57 -2.85 -11.89
C ASN A 353 -20.60 -3.48 -10.48
N ALA A 354 -19.45 -3.67 -9.82
CA ALA A 354 -19.38 -4.25 -8.47
C ALA A 354 -19.82 -3.27 -7.38
N ALA A 355 -20.07 -3.81 -6.18
CA ALA A 355 -20.20 -3.04 -4.95
C ALA A 355 -19.37 -3.70 -3.85
N SER A 356 -18.76 -2.90 -2.97
CA SER A 356 -17.98 -3.44 -1.84
C SER A 356 -18.43 -2.85 -0.50
N TYR A 357 -18.30 -3.65 0.56
CA TYR A 357 -18.68 -3.29 1.92
C TYR A 357 -17.63 -3.77 2.90
N LYS A 358 -17.29 -2.93 3.88
CA LYS A 358 -16.29 -3.22 4.91
C LYS A 358 -16.87 -2.98 6.29
N LEU A 359 -16.57 -3.89 7.22
CA LEU A 359 -16.74 -3.70 8.64
C LEU A 359 -15.43 -4.09 9.34
N GLN A 360 -14.90 -3.19 10.15
CA GLN A 360 -13.78 -3.46 11.04
C GLN A 360 -14.17 -3.14 12.48
N VAL A 361 -13.80 -4.00 13.39
CA VAL A 361 -13.87 -3.75 14.83
C VAL A 361 -12.47 -3.81 15.39
N GLY A 362 -12.10 -2.82 16.21
CA GLY A 362 -10.79 -2.70 16.80
C GLY A 362 -10.86 -2.53 18.32
N TYR A 363 -9.79 -2.93 18.99
CA TYR A 363 -9.58 -2.64 20.38
C TYR A 363 -8.13 -2.21 20.64
N ASP A 364 -7.95 -0.95 21.09
CA ASP A 364 -6.66 -0.41 21.51
C ASP A 364 -6.53 -0.53 23.02
N PHE A 365 -5.61 -1.37 23.49
CA PHE A 365 -5.37 -1.58 24.90
C PHE A 365 -4.72 -0.32 25.50
N LYS A 366 -5.47 0.41 26.32
CA LYS A 366 -4.93 1.52 27.10
C LYS A 366 -4.09 0.94 28.25
N ARG A 367 -2.79 0.89 28.06
CA ARG A 367 -1.87 0.56 29.15
C ARG A 367 -1.43 1.85 29.87
N GLN A 368 -1.13 1.74 31.16
CA GLN A 368 -0.41 2.78 31.91
C GLN A 368 1.04 2.94 31.40
N SER A 369 1.52 2.03 30.59
CA SER A 369 2.77 2.06 29.86
C SER A 369 2.58 2.79 28.52
N PRO A 370 3.58 3.52 28.03
CA PRO A 370 3.57 4.13 26.70
C PRO A 370 3.54 3.12 25.53
N ASP A 371 3.74 1.84 25.80
CA ASP A 371 3.55 0.79 24.83
C ASP A 371 2.08 0.70 24.40
N LYS A 372 1.84 0.54 23.11
CA LYS A 372 0.51 0.47 22.53
C LYS A 372 0.29 -0.90 21.87
N LEU A 373 -0.77 -1.59 22.27
CA LEU A 373 -1.25 -2.80 21.63
C LEU A 373 -2.63 -2.53 21.04
N GLY A 374 -2.83 -2.86 19.76
CA GLY A 374 -4.13 -2.84 19.09
C GLY A 374 -4.41 -4.19 18.43
N ILE A 375 -5.67 -4.62 18.44
CA ILE A 375 -6.16 -5.81 17.75
C ILE A 375 -7.37 -5.39 16.92
N TYR A 376 -7.39 -5.77 15.64
CA TYR A 376 -8.40 -5.39 14.67
C TYR A 376 -8.87 -6.62 13.89
N LEU A 377 -10.18 -6.77 13.79
CA LEU A 377 -10.83 -7.76 12.93
C LEU A 377 -11.57 -7.01 11.82
N ARG A 378 -11.33 -7.39 10.56
CA ARG A 378 -11.99 -6.81 9.39
C ARG A 378 -12.67 -7.91 8.58
N HIS A 379 -13.84 -7.58 8.09
CA HIS A 379 -14.52 -8.33 7.04
C HIS A 379 -14.86 -7.38 5.91
N THR A 380 -14.49 -7.77 4.68
CA THR A 380 -14.82 -7.04 3.45
C THR A 380 -15.53 -8.01 2.52
N ARG A 381 -16.59 -7.53 1.88
CA ARG A 381 -17.37 -8.27 0.89
C ARG A 381 -17.45 -7.44 -0.38
N TYR A 382 -17.23 -8.08 -1.52
CA TYR A 382 -17.52 -7.55 -2.86
C TYR A 382 -18.66 -8.37 -3.46
N ASP A 383 -19.75 -7.68 -3.82
CA ASP A 383 -20.79 -8.20 -4.69
C ASP A 383 -20.35 -7.89 -6.13
N LEU A 384 -19.88 -8.92 -6.83
CA LEU A 384 -19.36 -8.83 -8.19
C LEU A 384 -20.50 -8.95 -9.20
N ASP A 385 -20.26 -8.55 -10.44
CA ASP A 385 -21.19 -8.80 -11.54
C ASP A 385 -20.63 -9.97 -12.39
N PRO A 386 -21.29 -11.15 -12.38
CA PRO A 386 -20.81 -12.34 -13.10
C PRO A 386 -20.78 -12.19 -14.63
N LYS A 387 -21.30 -11.09 -15.15
CA LYS A 387 -21.15 -10.72 -16.56
C LYS A 387 -19.72 -10.27 -16.87
N TYR A 388 -19.03 -9.68 -15.90
CA TYR A 388 -17.72 -9.05 -16.07
C TYR A 388 -16.61 -9.74 -15.27
N SER A 389 -16.93 -10.34 -14.11
CA SER A 389 -15.98 -11.07 -13.28
C SER A 389 -16.09 -12.57 -13.54
N HIS A 390 -14.96 -13.22 -13.82
CA HIS A 390 -14.89 -14.64 -14.16
C HIS A 390 -13.74 -15.31 -13.41
N SER A 391 -13.98 -16.57 -13.02
CA SER A 391 -12.97 -17.47 -12.45
C SER A 391 -11.94 -17.92 -13.49
N SER A 392 -10.96 -18.68 -13.06
CA SER A 392 -9.89 -19.21 -13.91
C SER A 392 -10.42 -20.13 -15.03
N ASP A 393 -11.53 -20.83 -14.78
CA ASP A 393 -12.21 -21.71 -15.74
C ASP A 393 -13.28 -21.01 -16.60
N GLY A 394 -13.48 -19.70 -16.37
CA GLY A 394 -14.39 -18.85 -17.13
C GLY A 394 -15.82 -18.79 -16.62
N GLU A 395 -16.14 -19.40 -15.47
CA GLU A 395 -17.43 -19.26 -14.82
C GLU A 395 -17.59 -17.86 -14.20
N GLY A 396 -18.82 -17.36 -14.19
CA GLY A 396 -19.11 -16.02 -13.65
C GLY A 396 -19.03 -15.99 -12.13
N GLN A 397 -18.27 -15.05 -11.58
CA GLN A 397 -18.10 -14.84 -10.15
C GLN A 397 -19.04 -13.76 -9.63
N ASP A 398 -19.79 -14.01 -8.56
CA ASP A 398 -20.73 -13.05 -7.96
C ASP A 398 -20.30 -12.57 -6.56
N LEU A 399 -19.34 -13.25 -5.92
CA LEU A 399 -18.93 -12.95 -4.55
C LEU A 399 -17.42 -13.09 -4.33
N LEU A 400 -16.81 -12.06 -3.73
CA LEU A 400 -15.50 -12.13 -3.11
C LEU A 400 -15.60 -11.68 -1.64
N THR A 401 -15.09 -12.46 -0.71
CA THR A 401 -15.01 -12.08 0.71
C THR A 401 -13.59 -12.15 1.23
N MET A 402 -13.25 -11.23 2.13
CA MET A 402 -11.95 -11.14 2.81
C MET A 402 -12.19 -11.01 4.30
N THR A 403 -11.54 -11.84 5.11
CA THR A 403 -11.63 -11.75 6.58
C THR A 403 -10.23 -11.72 7.16
N GLY A 404 -9.88 -10.61 7.79
CA GLY A 404 -8.55 -10.33 8.28
C GLY A 404 -8.48 -10.08 9.78
N LEU A 405 -7.41 -10.55 10.42
CA LEU A 405 -7.02 -10.25 11.79
C LEU A 405 -5.67 -9.54 11.79
N GLN A 406 -5.59 -8.39 12.45
CA GLN A 406 -4.35 -7.64 12.60
C GLN A 406 -4.04 -7.35 14.05
N VAL A 407 -2.79 -7.55 14.43
CA VAL A 407 -2.22 -7.18 15.73
C VAL A 407 -1.12 -6.15 15.49
N LYS A 408 -1.23 -4.99 16.11
CA LYS A 408 -0.21 -3.94 16.10
C LYS A 408 0.34 -3.75 17.50
N TYR A 409 1.65 -3.76 17.64
CA TYR A 409 2.31 -3.45 18.90
C TYR A 409 3.42 -2.41 18.69
N LYS A 410 3.36 -1.31 19.42
CA LYS A 410 4.36 -0.25 19.38
C LYS A 410 5.07 -0.16 20.73
N PHE A 411 6.39 -0.31 20.70
CA PHE A 411 7.25 -0.19 21.88
C PHE A 411 7.62 1.27 22.15
N LEU A 412 7.95 1.59 23.39
CA LEU A 412 8.41 2.89 23.84
C LEU A 412 9.60 3.49 23.08
N ARG A 413 10.46 2.65 22.56
CA ARG A 413 11.79 3.04 22.04
C ARG A 413 11.89 2.96 20.51
N GLY A 414 10.78 3.29 19.81
CA GLY A 414 10.77 3.32 18.35
C GLY A 414 10.64 1.95 17.67
N GLY A 415 10.55 0.87 18.44
CA GLY A 415 10.28 -0.46 17.92
C GLY A 415 8.79 -0.67 17.69
N TYR A 416 8.44 -1.46 16.68
CA TYR A 416 7.06 -1.87 16.40
C TYR A 416 7.00 -3.29 15.86
N PHE A 417 5.83 -3.87 15.97
CA PHE A 417 5.48 -5.15 15.36
C PHE A 417 4.06 -5.06 14.80
N THR A 418 3.87 -5.59 13.59
CA THR A 418 2.55 -5.78 12.99
C THR A 418 2.46 -7.20 12.45
N GLY A 419 1.46 -7.94 12.94
CA GLY A 419 1.08 -9.24 12.39
C GLY A 419 -0.29 -9.11 11.74
N THR A 420 -0.44 -9.54 10.49
CA THR A 420 -1.70 -9.52 9.76
C THR A 420 -1.90 -10.86 9.09
N TYR A 421 -3.04 -11.48 9.34
CA TYR A 421 -3.54 -12.66 8.65
C TYR A 421 -4.84 -12.29 7.94
N GLU A 422 -5.00 -12.69 6.69
CA GLU A 422 -6.22 -12.50 5.95
C GLU A 422 -6.54 -13.73 5.10
N GLN A 423 -7.79 -14.15 5.13
CA GLN A 423 -8.33 -15.24 4.32
C GLN A 423 -9.27 -14.66 3.28
N HIS A 424 -9.19 -15.16 2.05
CA HIS A 424 -10.06 -14.80 0.96
C HIS A 424 -10.84 -15.99 0.47
N HIS A 425 -12.07 -15.74 0.10
CA HIS A 425 -12.92 -16.69 -0.58
C HIS A 425 -13.57 -15.95 -1.75
N ILE A 426 -13.39 -16.49 -2.93
CA ILE A 426 -14.08 -16.07 -4.14
C ILE A 426 -14.78 -17.28 -4.72
N ASP A 427 -15.94 -17.09 -5.36
CA ASP A 427 -16.71 -18.19 -5.95
C ASP A 427 -15.90 -18.91 -7.02
N ASP A 428 -16.08 -20.21 -7.06
CA ASP A 428 -15.48 -21.15 -8.01
C ASP A 428 -13.94 -21.25 -7.98
N GLU A 429 -13.32 -20.68 -6.92
CA GLU A 429 -11.87 -20.80 -6.68
C GLU A 429 -11.58 -21.37 -5.27
N PRO A 430 -10.46 -22.06 -5.07
CA PRO A 430 -10.03 -22.47 -3.75
C PRO A 430 -9.81 -21.26 -2.83
N THR A 431 -10.20 -21.40 -1.56
CA THR A 431 -9.94 -20.38 -0.55
C THR A 431 -8.45 -20.14 -0.38
N THR A 432 -8.02 -18.89 -0.40
CA THR A 432 -6.63 -18.48 -0.24
C THR A 432 -6.40 -17.77 1.10
N TRP A 433 -5.16 -17.67 1.53
CA TRP A 433 -4.81 -16.85 2.69
C TRP A 433 -3.43 -16.21 2.57
N ALA A 434 -3.24 -15.13 3.34
CA ALA A 434 -1.96 -14.46 3.46
C ALA A 434 -1.61 -14.19 4.92
N LEU A 435 -0.31 -14.22 5.23
CA LEU A 435 0.25 -13.86 6.53
C LEU A 435 1.41 -12.89 6.33
N ARG A 436 1.37 -11.77 7.06
CA ARG A 436 2.46 -10.78 7.13
C ARG A 436 2.85 -10.56 8.58
N LEU A 437 4.10 -10.80 8.91
CA LEU A 437 4.70 -10.54 10.22
C LEU A 437 5.85 -9.56 10.02
N ILE A 438 5.68 -8.31 10.40
CA ILE A 438 6.67 -7.26 10.19
C ILE A 438 7.03 -6.66 11.53
N GLY A 439 8.32 -6.61 11.83
CA GLY A 439 8.88 -5.88 12.94
C GLY A 439 9.87 -4.83 12.45
N GLY A 440 9.98 -3.73 13.15
CA GLY A 440 10.88 -2.67 12.77
C GLY A 440 11.34 -1.84 13.95
N PHE A 441 12.34 -1.04 13.67
CA PHE A 441 12.99 -0.19 14.62
C PHE A 441 13.54 1.06 13.93
N THR A 442 13.16 2.25 14.47
CA THR A 442 13.62 3.55 13.96
C THR A 442 14.63 4.19 14.92
N PHE A 443 15.62 4.86 14.40
CA PHE A 443 16.65 5.60 15.16
C PHE A 443 16.99 6.93 14.52
#